data_c1b4d438e2a13fe15e213d8b0cf3a589
#
_entry.id   c1b4d438e2a13fe15e213d8b0cf3a589
#
_cell.length_a   1.000
_cell.length_b   1.000
_cell.length_c   1.000
_cell.angle_alpha   90.00
_cell.angle_beta   90.00
_cell.angle_gamma   90.00
#
_symmetry.space_group_name_H-M   'P 1'
#
loop_
_entity.id
_entity.type
_entity.pdbx_description
1 polymer ?
#
loop_
_entity_poly.entity_id
_entity_poly.type
_entity_poly.pdbx_seq_one_letter_code
_entity_poly.pdbx_strand_id
1 'polypeptide(L)'
;MLAGCGRMVLGSDSHTRYGALGTMGVGEGGGEIVKQLLRNTYDLSAPQVVLVHVTGKLRHGVGPHDVAIALCGAVYKNGFVKNKVLEFVGDGIGGLSMDQRIGIDVMTTETACLSSVWETDGAVRDYLALHGRAEDYRPLHPEDGAYYDSLIELDLSAIEPMAALPFHPSEAVTLRELIASPGDLLRDVEKRAEAQFGSKVQLHLTDKVKDGRLRVEQGVIAGCAGGLYDNIAAAASILDGSDIGSGNFDFSVYPPSVPVELELVENGVTTRLLRSGAVCKPCFCGPCFGAGDVPANDALSIRHTTRNFPNREGSKPGEGQLAGVILMDARSIAATAKNHGILTSAADVEYDETVEKNRRFDASVYAKRVYRGYGRPQPDTPLQYGPNIAEWPEIPELSQNLLLQICAVLRDEVTTTDELIPSGETSSYRSNPMKLAEFTLSRRDAGYVPRAKATAALESLRAAGKLSLSKVRHLEHIPVQEVDVQVVQEAFRVLGLDEDTVRHDLHIGSVIFANKPGDGSAREQAASCQRVLRGSANICYEFATKRYRSNCVNWGLLPFTLAPEDSFEGADGDFIYIPRVRERVAQGDDTFPAVLLHGGEKKSITLYLKNTNSEERELLLRGCLINHYAAKGK
;
A
#
# COMPACT_ATOMS: atom_id res chain seq x y z
N MET A 1 -0.43 -19.62 10.75
CA MET A 1 -0.84 -21.02 10.58
C MET A 1 -0.26 -21.68 9.33
N LEU A 2 0.13 -20.93 8.29
CA LEU A 2 0.65 -21.47 7.03
C LEU A 2 2.16 -21.30 6.84
N ALA A 3 2.76 -20.27 7.45
CA ALA A 3 4.19 -20.03 7.41
C ALA A 3 4.97 -21.19 8.02
N GLY A 4 6.09 -21.56 7.43
CA GLY A 4 6.99 -22.63 7.87
C GLY A 4 8.22 -22.66 6.98
N CYS A 5 9.34 -23.18 7.46
CA CYS A 5 10.61 -23.13 6.79
C CYS A 5 10.58 -23.78 5.39
N GLY A 6 11.14 -23.11 4.40
CA GLY A 6 11.20 -23.56 3.01
C GLY A 6 9.88 -23.48 2.25
N ARG A 7 8.89 -22.74 2.76
CA ARG A 7 7.59 -22.52 2.09
C ARG A 7 7.55 -21.19 1.36
N MET A 8 6.63 -21.09 0.40
CA MET A 8 6.21 -19.85 -0.21
C MET A 8 4.74 -19.59 0.09
N VAL A 9 4.38 -18.37 0.46
CA VAL A 9 3.01 -17.95 0.75
C VAL A 9 2.67 -16.72 -0.09
N LEU A 10 1.60 -16.84 -0.88
CA LEU A 10 1.00 -15.72 -1.58
C LEU A 10 -0.17 -15.19 -0.74
N GLY A 11 -0.14 -13.90 -0.44
CA GLY A 11 -1.18 -13.24 0.35
C GLY A 11 -1.73 -12.00 -0.33
N SER A 12 -2.94 -11.59 0.03
CA SER A 12 -3.57 -10.36 -0.49
C SER A 12 -3.09 -9.09 0.21
N ASP A 13 -2.54 -9.21 1.42
CA ASP A 13 -2.00 -8.07 2.17
C ASP A 13 -0.59 -7.71 1.70
N SER A 14 -0.28 -6.41 1.64
CA SER A 14 1.04 -5.92 1.22
C SER A 14 2.16 -6.33 2.17
N HIS A 15 1.85 -6.52 3.46
CA HIS A 15 2.78 -6.98 4.49
C HIS A 15 2.73 -8.51 4.68
N THR A 16 2.41 -9.26 3.63
CA THR A 16 2.62 -10.71 3.59
C THR A 16 4.12 -10.96 3.55
N ARG A 17 4.74 -10.95 4.73
CA ARG A 17 6.17 -11.14 4.99
C ARG A 17 6.32 -12.15 6.12
N TYR A 18 6.98 -13.25 5.84
CA TYR A 18 7.21 -14.35 6.77
C TYR A 18 8.66 -14.87 6.66
N GLY A 19 9.54 -14.05 6.11
CA GLY A 19 10.96 -14.37 5.90
C GLY A 19 11.65 -14.78 7.21
N ALA A 20 11.37 -14.08 8.30
CA ALA A 20 11.87 -14.40 9.63
C ALA A 20 11.53 -15.82 10.12
N LEU A 21 10.53 -16.48 9.52
CA LEU A 21 10.16 -17.88 9.74
C LEU A 21 10.67 -18.81 8.62
N GLY A 22 11.59 -18.37 7.79
CA GLY A 22 12.09 -19.12 6.64
C GLY A 22 11.04 -19.33 5.54
N THR A 23 10.02 -18.47 5.45
CA THR A 23 8.94 -18.54 4.45
C THR A 23 8.99 -17.33 3.53
N MET A 24 9.16 -17.54 2.23
CA MET A 24 9.06 -16.47 1.26
C MET A 24 7.60 -15.99 1.14
N GLY A 25 7.30 -14.83 1.71
CA GLY A 25 5.97 -14.21 1.66
C GLY A 25 5.89 -13.16 0.56
N VAL A 26 4.91 -13.28 -0.35
CA VAL A 26 4.67 -12.30 -1.41
C VAL A 26 3.26 -11.73 -1.26
N GLY A 27 3.16 -10.42 -1.10
CA GLY A 27 1.86 -9.73 -1.03
C GLY A 27 1.40 -9.27 -2.40
N GLU A 28 0.30 -9.83 -2.88
CA GLU A 28 -0.32 -9.50 -4.17
C GLU A 28 -1.76 -9.01 -3.99
N GLY A 29 -2.46 -8.74 -5.07
CA GLY A 29 -3.88 -8.38 -5.03
C GLY A 29 -4.83 -9.58 -5.00
N GLY A 30 -6.12 -9.32 -4.79
CA GLY A 30 -7.17 -10.34 -4.76
C GLY A 30 -7.22 -11.20 -6.03
N GLY A 31 -6.92 -10.63 -7.19
CA GLY A 31 -6.87 -11.36 -8.46
C GLY A 31 -5.88 -12.53 -8.46
N GLU A 32 -4.70 -12.34 -7.90
CA GLU A 32 -3.70 -13.42 -7.81
C GLU A 32 -4.13 -14.51 -6.82
N ILE A 33 -4.82 -14.14 -5.73
CA ILE A 33 -5.39 -15.12 -4.79
C ILE A 33 -6.48 -15.95 -5.45
N VAL A 34 -7.32 -15.34 -6.30
CA VAL A 34 -8.36 -16.07 -7.07
C VAL A 34 -7.72 -17.10 -8.00
N LYS A 35 -6.61 -16.77 -8.66
CA LYS A 35 -5.86 -17.74 -9.48
C LYS A 35 -5.43 -18.96 -8.65
N GLN A 36 -4.95 -18.74 -7.41
CA GLN A 36 -4.57 -19.83 -6.51
C GLN A 36 -5.78 -20.69 -6.08
N LEU A 37 -6.93 -20.05 -5.78
CA LEU A 37 -8.18 -20.79 -5.48
C LEU A 37 -8.63 -21.66 -6.65
N LEU A 38 -8.38 -21.23 -7.87
CA LEU A 38 -8.65 -21.99 -9.10
C LEU A 38 -7.52 -22.96 -9.49
N ARG A 39 -6.54 -23.16 -8.60
CA ARG A 39 -5.39 -24.07 -8.78
C ARG A 39 -4.48 -23.69 -9.96
N ASN A 40 -4.41 -22.41 -10.31
CA ASN A 40 -3.47 -21.89 -11.26
C ASN A 40 -2.13 -21.55 -10.62
N THR A 41 -1.12 -21.33 -11.45
CA THR A 41 0.21 -20.90 -11.02
C THR A 41 0.27 -19.40 -10.77
N TYR A 42 1.27 -18.99 -10.04
CA TYR A 42 1.70 -17.60 -9.92
C TYR A 42 3.01 -17.44 -10.70
N ASP A 43 2.98 -16.63 -11.74
CA ASP A 43 4.13 -16.40 -12.59
C ASP A 43 5.05 -15.34 -11.98
N LEU A 44 6.28 -15.72 -11.73
CA LEU A 44 7.32 -14.89 -11.16
C LEU A 44 8.55 -14.92 -12.08
N SER A 45 8.98 -13.75 -12.55
CA SER A 45 10.30 -13.64 -13.17
C SER A 45 11.36 -13.98 -12.13
N ALA A 46 12.39 -14.73 -12.49
CA ALA A 46 13.50 -15.06 -11.58
C ALA A 46 14.05 -13.75 -10.97
N PRO A 47 13.89 -13.53 -9.65
CA PRO A 47 14.35 -12.30 -9.05
C PRO A 47 15.86 -12.35 -8.81
N GLN A 48 16.50 -11.19 -8.82
CA GLN A 48 17.82 -11.05 -8.24
C GLN A 48 17.72 -11.24 -6.72
N VAL A 49 18.80 -11.78 -6.12
CA VAL A 49 18.92 -11.99 -4.67
C VAL A 49 20.00 -11.09 -4.09
N VAL A 50 19.61 -10.35 -3.07
CA VAL A 50 20.53 -9.46 -2.32
C VAL A 50 20.84 -10.11 -0.98
N LEU A 51 22.11 -10.37 -0.71
CA LEU A 51 22.56 -10.77 0.61
C LEU A 51 22.47 -9.58 1.57
N VAL A 52 21.77 -9.74 2.68
CA VAL A 52 21.81 -8.83 3.83
C VAL A 52 22.64 -9.51 4.90
N HIS A 53 23.91 -9.15 4.98
CA HIS A 53 24.84 -9.71 5.96
C HIS A 53 24.69 -8.99 7.29
N VAL A 54 24.09 -9.67 8.27
CA VAL A 54 23.75 -9.11 9.59
C VAL A 54 24.85 -9.43 10.58
N THR A 55 25.45 -8.41 11.16
CA THR A 55 26.52 -8.52 12.15
C THR A 55 26.21 -7.70 13.41
N GLY A 56 26.99 -7.89 14.47
CA GLY A 56 26.89 -7.11 15.69
C GLY A 56 25.65 -7.41 16.53
N LYS A 57 25.31 -6.49 17.43
CA LYS A 57 24.16 -6.58 18.34
C LYS A 57 23.51 -5.22 18.52
N LEU A 58 22.21 -5.18 18.75
CA LEU A 58 21.50 -3.95 19.08
C LEU A 58 22.05 -3.32 20.35
N ARG A 59 22.16 -2.00 20.34
CA ARG A 59 22.54 -1.20 21.51
C ARG A 59 21.31 -0.95 22.40
N HIS A 60 21.57 -0.48 23.61
CA HIS A 60 20.53 0.01 24.51
C HIS A 60 19.60 1.02 23.82
N GLY A 61 18.30 0.88 24.00
CA GLY A 61 17.28 1.77 23.45
C GLY A 61 17.00 1.61 21.96
N VAL A 62 17.71 0.72 21.24
CA VAL A 62 17.49 0.45 19.82
C VAL A 62 16.54 -0.74 19.64
N GLY A 63 15.51 -0.55 18.82
CA GLY A 63 14.53 -1.59 18.52
C GLY A 63 14.50 -2.02 17.05
N PRO A 64 13.62 -2.97 16.71
CA PRO A 64 13.53 -3.49 15.34
C PRO A 64 13.13 -2.44 14.32
N HIS A 65 12.34 -1.44 14.73
CA HIS A 65 11.89 -0.39 13.82
C HIS A 65 13.01 0.57 13.43
N ASP A 66 13.98 0.79 14.33
CA ASP A 66 15.16 1.60 14.02
C ASP A 66 16.01 0.94 12.91
N VAL A 67 16.22 -0.38 13.01
CA VAL A 67 16.90 -1.16 11.96
C VAL A 67 16.14 -1.08 10.64
N ALA A 68 14.82 -1.22 10.67
CA ALA A 68 13.97 -1.18 9.48
C ALA A 68 13.97 0.19 8.81
N ILE A 69 13.89 1.29 9.59
CA ILE A 69 13.95 2.66 9.07
C ILE A 69 15.32 2.95 8.46
N ALA A 70 16.41 2.54 9.13
CA ALA A 70 17.76 2.68 8.59
C ALA A 70 17.92 1.96 7.25
N LEU A 71 17.43 0.70 7.16
CA LEU A 71 17.44 -0.07 5.92
C LEU A 71 16.62 0.62 4.82
N CYS A 72 15.39 1.05 5.11
CA CYS A 72 14.55 1.77 4.16
C CYS A 72 15.23 3.03 3.64
N GLY A 73 15.83 3.82 4.52
CA GLY A 73 16.57 5.04 4.16
C GLY A 73 17.74 4.78 3.22
N ALA A 74 18.46 3.68 3.44
CA ALA A 74 19.63 3.34 2.65
C ALA A 74 19.31 2.84 1.23
N VAL A 75 18.19 2.12 1.04
CA VAL A 75 17.98 1.34 -0.20
C VAL A 75 16.77 1.76 -1.05
N TYR A 76 15.83 2.55 -0.50
CA TYR A 76 14.60 2.86 -1.24
C TYR A 76 14.82 3.88 -2.36
N LYS A 77 15.41 5.05 -2.03
CA LYS A 77 15.54 6.17 -2.98
C LYS A 77 16.38 5.84 -4.21
N ASN A 78 17.37 5.00 -4.06
CA ASN A 78 18.25 4.53 -5.16
C ASN A 78 17.70 3.30 -5.90
N GLY A 79 16.58 2.71 -5.43
CA GLY A 79 15.97 1.53 -6.01
C GLY A 79 16.82 0.25 -5.89
N PHE A 80 17.80 0.22 -5.00
CA PHE A 80 18.82 -0.84 -4.91
C PHE A 80 18.22 -2.25 -4.77
N VAL A 81 17.11 -2.38 -4.04
CA VAL A 81 16.44 -3.67 -3.78
C VAL A 81 15.09 -3.81 -4.50
N LYS A 82 14.73 -2.86 -5.36
CA LYS A 82 13.43 -2.86 -6.06
C LYS A 82 13.20 -4.17 -6.83
N ASN A 83 12.08 -4.86 -6.52
CA ASN A 83 11.69 -6.15 -7.11
C ASN A 83 12.69 -7.31 -6.89
N LYS A 84 13.65 -7.19 -5.98
CA LYS A 84 14.60 -8.23 -5.62
C LYS A 84 14.16 -8.97 -4.36
N VAL A 85 14.76 -10.11 -4.07
CA VAL A 85 14.58 -10.84 -2.80
C VAL A 85 15.75 -10.51 -1.88
N LEU A 86 15.44 -10.18 -0.62
CA LEU A 86 16.44 -9.99 0.43
C LEU A 86 16.64 -11.30 1.17
N GLU A 87 17.88 -11.77 1.27
CA GLU A 87 18.25 -12.93 2.08
C GLU A 87 19.12 -12.48 3.26
N PHE A 88 18.56 -12.60 4.48
CA PHE A 88 19.22 -12.20 5.72
C PHE A 88 20.03 -13.36 6.27
N VAL A 89 21.32 -13.16 6.40
CA VAL A 89 22.31 -14.16 6.85
C VAL A 89 23.34 -13.48 7.75
N GLY A 90 23.83 -14.18 8.76
CA GLY A 90 24.96 -13.71 9.56
C GLY A 90 24.77 -13.90 11.07
N ASP A 91 25.85 -13.83 11.80
CA ASP A 91 25.93 -14.11 13.24
C ASP A 91 25.15 -13.11 14.11
N GLY A 92 24.89 -11.90 13.61
CA GLY A 92 24.04 -10.90 14.27
C GLY A 92 22.59 -11.36 14.44
N ILE A 93 22.08 -12.27 13.58
CA ILE A 93 20.72 -12.79 13.65
C ILE A 93 20.45 -13.48 14.98
N GLY A 94 21.42 -14.24 15.48
CA GLY A 94 21.29 -14.97 16.75
C GLY A 94 21.07 -14.07 17.97
N GLY A 95 21.38 -12.78 17.88
CA GLY A 95 21.14 -11.78 18.91
C GLY A 95 19.73 -11.16 18.90
N LEU A 96 18.92 -11.43 17.86
CA LEU A 96 17.58 -10.88 17.68
C LEU A 96 16.50 -11.87 18.16
N SER A 97 15.55 -11.39 18.95
CA SER A 97 14.34 -12.17 19.26
C SER A 97 13.48 -12.40 18.00
N MET A 98 12.57 -13.37 18.04
CA MET A 98 11.65 -13.61 16.92
C MET A 98 10.77 -12.40 16.60
N ASP A 99 10.29 -11.69 17.63
CA ASP A 99 9.49 -10.48 17.44
C ASP A 99 10.33 -9.36 16.76
N GLN A 100 11.61 -9.23 17.13
CA GLN A 100 12.51 -8.28 16.46
C GLN A 100 12.75 -8.65 14.99
N ARG A 101 13.01 -9.93 14.68
CA ARG A 101 13.16 -10.38 13.28
C ARG A 101 11.88 -10.16 12.47
N ILE A 102 10.72 -10.49 13.03
CA ILE A 102 9.41 -10.28 12.38
C ILE A 102 9.17 -8.78 12.14
N GLY A 103 9.49 -7.92 13.11
CA GLY A 103 9.34 -6.48 13.00
C GLY A 103 10.21 -5.88 11.89
N ILE A 104 11.47 -6.32 11.76
CA ILE A 104 12.36 -5.91 10.67
C ILE A 104 11.84 -6.45 9.33
N ASP A 105 11.49 -7.74 9.29
CA ASP A 105 11.08 -8.44 8.08
C ASP A 105 9.82 -7.83 7.46
N VAL A 106 8.81 -7.50 8.25
CA VAL A 106 7.56 -6.92 7.76
C VAL A 106 7.78 -5.55 7.11
N MET A 107 8.74 -4.79 7.59
CA MET A 107 9.10 -3.48 7.05
C MET A 107 9.88 -3.54 5.73
N THR A 108 10.40 -4.70 5.34
CA THR A 108 11.04 -4.86 4.03
C THR A 108 10.08 -4.54 2.88
N THR A 109 8.77 -4.62 3.10
CA THR A 109 7.75 -4.16 2.14
C THR A 109 7.96 -2.72 1.71
N GLU A 110 8.40 -1.85 2.62
CA GLU A 110 8.57 -0.42 2.39
C GLU A 110 9.87 -0.09 1.63
N THR A 111 10.73 -1.08 1.40
CA THR A 111 11.91 -0.95 0.53
C THR A 111 11.59 -1.20 -0.96
N ALA A 112 10.34 -1.52 -1.30
CA ALA A 112 9.90 -1.97 -2.62
C ALA A 112 10.53 -3.30 -3.09
N CYS A 113 11.15 -4.10 -2.21
CA CYS A 113 11.62 -5.43 -2.54
C CYS A 113 10.45 -6.39 -2.83
N LEU A 114 10.71 -7.44 -3.59
CA LEU A 114 9.71 -8.46 -3.91
C LEU A 114 9.33 -9.27 -2.67
N SER A 115 10.33 -9.76 -1.95
CA SER A 115 10.18 -10.57 -0.74
C SER A 115 11.47 -10.56 0.08
N SER A 116 11.42 -11.26 1.22
CA SER A 116 12.55 -11.49 2.11
C SER A 116 12.53 -12.92 2.64
N VAL A 117 13.69 -13.46 2.94
CA VAL A 117 13.91 -14.76 3.58
C VAL A 117 15.07 -14.61 4.57
N TRP A 118 15.03 -15.32 5.67
CA TRP A 118 16.08 -15.32 6.67
C TRP A 118 16.61 -16.74 6.86
N GLU A 119 17.86 -16.87 7.19
CA GLU A 119 18.35 -18.12 7.74
C GLU A 119 17.63 -18.49 9.03
N THR A 120 17.49 -19.77 9.33
CA THR A 120 16.71 -20.27 10.45
C THR A 120 17.56 -20.96 11.49
N ASP A 121 17.26 -20.70 12.76
CA ASP A 121 18.02 -21.17 13.89
C ASP A 121 17.12 -21.77 15.00
N GLY A 122 17.69 -21.97 16.19
CA GLY A 122 16.97 -22.46 17.37
C GLY A 122 15.81 -21.56 17.79
N ALA A 123 15.91 -20.23 17.62
CA ALA A 123 14.83 -19.31 17.96
C ALA A 123 13.61 -19.53 17.07
N VAL A 124 13.79 -19.76 15.76
CA VAL A 124 12.71 -20.10 14.84
C VAL A 124 12.04 -21.43 15.22
N ARG A 125 12.84 -22.45 15.55
CA ARG A 125 12.33 -23.76 16.00
C ARG A 125 11.46 -23.60 17.24
N ASP A 126 11.95 -22.88 18.24
CA ASP A 126 11.29 -22.71 19.52
C ASP A 126 10.00 -21.87 19.38
N TYR A 127 10.01 -20.86 18.49
CA TYR A 127 8.83 -20.08 18.13
C TYR A 127 7.76 -20.95 17.45
N LEU A 128 8.13 -21.78 16.48
CA LEU A 128 7.19 -22.70 15.83
C LEU A 128 6.66 -23.74 16.84
N ALA A 129 7.50 -24.25 17.76
CA ALA A 129 7.08 -25.16 18.81
C ALA A 129 6.07 -24.51 19.78
N LEU A 130 6.28 -23.24 20.18
CA LEU A 130 5.33 -22.45 20.97
C LEU A 130 3.94 -22.39 20.33
N HIS A 131 3.88 -22.37 19.01
CA HIS A 131 2.65 -22.35 18.23
C HIS A 131 2.11 -23.76 17.90
N GLY A 132 2.66 -24.82 18.50
CA GLY A 132 2.27 -26.21 18.24
C GLY A 132 2.63 -26.71 16.83
N ARG A 133 3.74 -26.19 16.24
CA ARG A 133 4.13 -26.43 14.86
C ARG A 133 5.62 -26.73 14.71
N ALA A 134 6.19 -27.43 15.67
CA ALA A 134 7.62 -27.80 15.65
C ALA A 134 8.04 -28.57 14.38
N GLU A 135 7.11 -29.32 13.78
CA GLU A 135 7.32 -30.09 12.54
C GLU A 135 7.53 -29.22 11.30
N ASP A 136 7.15 -27.95 11.35
CA ASP A 136 7.33 -27.00 10.25
C ASP A 136 8.72 -26.34 10.25
N TYR A 137 9.55 -26.63 11.25
CA TYR A 137 10.93 -26.17 11.28
C TYR A 137 11.81 -26.97 10.32
N ARG A 138 12.65 -26.26 9.60
CA ARG A 138 13.78 -26.80 8.82
C ARG A 138 14.97 -25.84 8.97
N PRO A 139 16.21 -26.34 9.08
CA PRO A 139 17.39 -25.50 8.98
C PRO A 139 17.49 -24.97 7.54
N LEU A 140 17.57 -23.66 7.39
CA LEU A 140 17.79 -22.97 6.13
C LEU A 140 19.02 -22.11 6.29
N HIS A 141 20.04 -22.42 5.51
CA HIS A 141 21.30 -21.68 5.43
C HIS A 141 21.75 -21.66 3.97
N PRO A 142 22.42 -20.63 3.50
CA PRO A 142 23.04 -20.65 2.18
C PRO A 142 24.06 -21.79 2.09
N GLU A 143 24.15 -22.43 0.93
CA GLU A 143 25.18 -23.43 0.66
C GLU A 143 26.54 -22.76 0.47
N ASP A 144 27.64 -23.51 0.71
CA ASP A 144 28.97 -23.03 0.41
C ASP A 144 29.11 -22.64 -1.07
N GLY A 145 29.53 -21.40 -1.34
CA GLY A 145 29.63 -20.87 -2.69
C GLY A 145 28.33 -20.30 -3.27
N ALA A 146 27.31 -20.09 -2.44
CA ALA A 146 26.10 -19.39 -2.87
C ALA A 146 26.42 -18.04 -3.53
N TYR A 147 25.77 -17.75 -4.65
CA TYR A 147 25.94 -16.52 -5.41
C TYR A 147 24.84 -15.53 -5.10
N TYR A 148 25.20 -14.27 -4.89
CA TYR A 148 24.30 -13.14 -4.69
C TYR A 148 24.58 -12.05 -5.72
N ASP A 149 23.51 -11.40 -6.21
CA ASP A 149 23.63 -10.31 -7.18
C ASP A 149 24.17 -9.02 -6.56
N SER A 150 23.95 -8.83 -5.26
CA SER A 150 24.44 -7.66 -4.50
C SER A 150 24.46 -7.95 -3.00
N LEU A 151 25.12 -7.06 -2.24
CA LEU A 151 25.35 -7.18 -0.80
C LEU A 151 24.94 -5.91 -0.08
N ILE A 152 24.31 -6.08 1.09
CA ILE A 152 24.09 -5.05 2.11
C ILE A 152 24.80 -5.53 3.39
N GLU A 153 25.74 -4.75 3.90
CA GLU A 153 26.31 -4.95 5.23
C GLU A 153 25.42 -4.24 6.25
N LEU A 154 24.86 -5.01 7.21
CA LEU A 154 23.98 -4.51 8.27
C LEU A 154 24.61 -4.79 9.62
N ASP A 155 25.39 -3.83 10.12
CA ASP A 155 25.94 -3.88 11.47
C ASP A 155 24.93 -3.33 12.48
N LEU A 156 24.30 -4.22 13.25
CA LEU A 156 23.34 -3.86 14.29
C LEU A 156 23.94 -2.95 15.37
N SER A 157 25.26 -3.02 15.58
CA SER A 157 25.97 -2.16 16.55
C SER A 157 26.14 -0.72 16.06
N ALA A 158 25.99 -0.47 14.77
CA ALA A 158 26.06 0.86 14.18
C ALA A 158 24.70 1.59 14.20
N ILE A 159 23.61 0.86 14.38
CA ILE A 159 22.26 1.45 14.38
C ILE A 159 22.05 2.29 15.67
N GLU A 160 21.50 3.48 15.49
CA GLU A 160 21.01 4.37 16.54
C GLU A 160 19.47 4.40 16.52
N PRO A 161 18.80 4.94 17.56
CA PRO A 161 17.37 5.23 17.46
C PRO A 161 17.08 6.16 16.28
N MET A 162 16.10 5.78 15.46
CA MET A 162 15.78 6.38 14.16
C MET A 162 14.41 7.05 14.18
N ALA A 163 14.24 8.01 13.28
CA ALA A 163 12.95 8.59 12.92
C ALA A 163 12.80 8.60 11.39
N ALA A 164 11.64 8.24 10.90
CA ALA A 164 11.29 8.49 9.50
C ALA A 164 10.33 9.68 9.43
N LEU A 165 10.79 10.77 8.84
CA LEU A 165 10.04 12.01 8.72
C LEU A 165 8.87 11.86 7.73
N PRO A 166 7.80 12.68 7.80
CA PRO A 166 6.77 12.69 6.77
C PRO A 166 7.38 12.97 5.36
N PHE A 167 7.00 12.30 4.28
CA PHE A 167 5.81 11.46 4.11
C PHE A 167 6.18 10.07 3.58
N HIS A 168 7.32 9.52 3.93
CA HIS A 168 7.74 8.19 3.50
C HIS A 168 8.69 7.55 4.53
N PRO A 169 8.66 6.20 4.75
CA PRO A 169 9.57 5.52 5.67
C PRO A 169 11.07 5.69 5.33
N SER A 170 11.40 6.03 4.09
CA SER A 170 12.79 6.29 3.65
C SER A 170 13.31 7.70 3.97
N GLU A 171 12.46 8.60 4.52
CA GLU A 171 12.91 9.90 5.03
C GLU A 171 13.59 9.74 6.40
N ALA A 172 14.57 8.83 6.45
CA ALA A 172 15.24 8.39 7.66
C ALA A 172 16.29 9.38 8.14
N VAL A 173 16.22 9.71 9.42
CA VAL A 173 17.22 10.48 10.18
C VAL A 173 17.43 9.80 11.52
N THR A 174 18.57 10.03 12.18
CA THR A 174 18.72 9.60 13.57
C THR A 174 17.86 10.48 14.50
N LEU A 175 17.35 9.91 15.58
CA LEU A 175 16.66 10.69 16.61
C LEU A 175 17.57 11.77 17.21
N ARG A 176 18.87 11.49 17.30
CA ARG A 176 19.88 12.46 17.74
C ARG A 176 19.91 13.69 16.83
N GLU A 177 19.90 13.50 15.51
CA GLU A 177 19.84 14.60 14.53
C GLU A 177 18.52 15.39 14.66
N LEU A 178 17.39 14.69 14.77
CA LEU A 178 16.08 15.32 14.91
C LEU A 178 15.98 16.13 16.22
N ILE A 179 16.51 15.61 17.32
CA ILE A 179 16.51 16.32 18.62
C ILE A 179 17.48 17.53 18.59
N ALA A 180 18.62 17.40 17.91
CA ALA A 180 19.61 18.48 17.83
C ALA A 180 19.17 19.66 16.94
N SER A 181 18.43 19.39 15.86
CA SER A 181 18.03 20.40 14.86
C SER A 181 16.58 20.24 14.41
N PRO A 182 15.59 20.20 15.33
CA PRO A 182 14.21 19.91 14.98
C PRO A 182 13.60 20.95 14.03
N GLY A 183 13.93 22.24 14.22
CA GLY A 183 13.36 23.33 13.42
C GLY A 183 13.79 23.29 11.95
N ASP A 184 15.02 22.88 11.64
CA ASP A 184 15.50 22.82 10.26
C ASP A 184 14.89 21.63 9.51
N LEU A 185 14.89 20.44 10.15
CA LEU A 185 14.33 19.23 9.56
C LEU A 185 12.81 19.36 9.33
N LEU A 186 12.08 19.94 10.29
CA LEU A 186 10.64 20.12 10.15
C LEU A 186 10.28 21.19 9.11
N ARG A 187 11.10 22.24 8.95
CA ARG A 187 10.93 23.24 7.89
C ARG A 187 11.04 22.62 6.49
N ASP A 188 11.93 21.64 6.32
CA ASP A 188 12.03 20.91 5.06
C ASP A 188 10.84 19.98 4.82
N VAL A 189 10.24 19.43 5.88
CA VAL A 189 8.96 18.71 5.79
C VAL A 189 7.83 19.65 5.35
N GLU A 190 7.72 20.84 5.95
CA GLU A 190 6.71 21.86 5.59
C GLU A 190 6.81 22.27 4.12
N LYS A 191 8.04 22.53 3.61
CA LYS A 191 8.26 22.83 2.19
C LYS A 191 7.81 21.71 1.27
N ARG A 192 8.11 20.44 1.63
CA ARG A 192 7.65 19.28 0.86
C ARG A 192 6.13 19.14 0.89
N ALA A 193 5.50 19.41 2.04
CA ALA A 193 4.05 19.44 2.18
C ALA A 193 3.42 20.52 1.28
N GLU A 194 3.95 21.74 1.29
CA GLU A 194 3.47 22.82 0.42
C GLU A 194 3.61 22.49 -1.07
N ALA A 195 4.75 21.91 -1.46
CA ALA A 195 4.97 21.48 -2.84
C ALA A 195 3.97 20.38 -3.26
N GLN A 196 3.59 19.48 -2.37
CA GLN A 196 2.72 18.34 -2.66
C GLN A 196 1.23 18.68 -2.59
N PHE A 197 0.80 19.47 -1.59
CA PHE A 197 -0.62 19.76 -1.34
C PHE A 197 -1.06 21.15 -1.80
N GLY A 198 -0.10 21.99 -2.18
CA GLY A 198 -0.34 23.40 -2.54
C GLY A 198 -0.57 24.27 -1.30
N SER A 199 -0.70 25.58 -1.54
CA SER A 199 -0.79 26.60 -0.48
C SER A 199 -2.13 26.66 0.28
N LYS A 200 -3.12 25.86 -0.14
CA LYS A 200 -4.46 25.85 0.50
C LYS A 200 -4.47 25.17 1.88
N VAL A 201 -3.54 24.26 2.11
CA VAL A 201 -3.40 23.54 3.38
C VAL A 201 -1.94 23.62 3.80
N GLN A 202 -1.68 24.23 4.93
CA GLN A 202 -0.33 24.43 5.47
C GLN A 202 -0.12 23.58 6.71
N LEU A 203 1.06 23.00 6.84
CA LEU A 203 1.51 22.23 7.97
C LEU A 203 2.49 23.09 8.77
N HIS A 204 2.24 23.29 10.07
CA HIS A 204 3.02 24.18 10.94
C HIS A 204 3.80 23.37 11.99
N LEU A 205 4.64 22.44 11.54
CA LEU A 205 5.41 21.57 12.43
C LEU A 205 6.52 22.32 13.20
N THR A 206 7.07 23.37 12.59
CA THR A 206 8.08 24.22 13.26
C THR A 206 7.53 24.92 14.49
N ASP A 207 6.21 25.16 14.56
CA ASP A 207 5.54 25.72 15.74
C ASP A 207 5.53 24.77 16.95
N LYS A 208 5.77 23.48 16.73
CA LYS A 208 5.90 22.45 17.78
C LYS A 208 7.25 22.50 18.50
N VAL A 209 8.21 23.26 17.98
CA VAL A 209 9.51 23.45 18.63
C VAL A 209 9.37 24.59 19.65
N LYS A 210 9.43 24.24 20.95
CA LYS A 210 9.36 25.17 22.07
C LYS A 210 10.63 25.06 22.90
N ASP A 211 11.30 26.18 23.16
CA ASP A 211 12.56 26.22 23.89
C ASP A 211 13.63 25.25 23.36
N GLY A 212 13.71 25.13 22.02
CA GLY A 212 14.61 24.21 21.32
C GLY A 212 14.24 22.73 21.40
N ARG A 213 13.07 22.39 21.95
CA ARG A 213 12.60 21.01 22.10
C ARG A 213 11.36 20.76 21.26
N LEU A 214 11.35 19.65 20.55
CA LEU A 214 10.19 19.21 19.78
C LEU A 214 9.14 18.59 20.70
N ARG A 215 7.92 19.09 20.63
CA ARG A 215 6.74 18.52 21.28
C ARG A 215 5.86 17.83 20.25
N VAL A 216 5.36 16.65 20.61
CA VAL A 216 4.42 15.87 19.82
C VAL A 216 3.14 15.65 20.61
N GLU A 217 2.02 15.50 19.90
CA GLU A 217 0.71 15.44 20.55
C GLU A 217 0.18 14.00 20.69
N GLN A 218 0.72 13.05 19.90
CA GLN A 218 0.19 11.69 19.89
C GLN A 218 1.30 10.67 19.70
N GLY A 219 1.23 9.56 20.47
CA GLY A 219 2.03 8.36 20.30
C GLY A 219 1.13 7.16 20.00
N VAL A 220 1.52 6.32 19.04
CA VAL A 220 0.76 5.10 18.68
C VAL A 220 1.69 3.93 18.46
N ILE A 221 1.42 2.80 19.12
CA ILE A 221 2.06 1.51 18.85
C ILE A 221 0.99 0.59 18.29
N ALA A 222 1.11 0.18 17.00
CA ALA A 222 0.06 -0.60 16.36
C ALA A 222 0.56 -1.44 15.17
N GLY A 223 -0.26 -2.37 14.76
CA GLY A 223 -0.11 -3.15 13.53
C GLY A 223 0.91 -4.27 13.61
N CYS A 224 1.24 -4.81 12.45
CA CYS A 224 2.13 -5.97 12.31
C CYS A 224 3.60 -5.68 12.65
N ALA A 225 4.05 -4.42 12.60
CA ALA A 225 5.38 -4.02 13.03
C ALA A 225 5.40 -3.62 14.51
N GLY A 226 4.54 -2.66 14.92
CA GLY A 226 4.58 -2.06 16.25
C GLY A 226 3.95 -2.92 17.34
N GLY A 227 2.82 -3.57 17.05
CA GLY A 227 2.01 -4.27 18.04
C GLY A 227 2.60 -5.58 18.58
N LEU A 228 3.80 -5.99 18.19
CA LEU A 228 4.44 -7.22 18.66
C LEU A 228 4.68 -7.19 20.17
N TYR A 229 4.64 -8.36 20.82
CA TYR A 229 4.73 -8.48 22.27
C TYR A 229 5.95 -7.76 22.86
N ASP A 230 7.15 -8.01 22.30
CA ASP A 230 8.39 -7.43 22.81
C ASP A 230 8.40 -5.89 22.74
N ASN A 231 7.77 -5.30 21.74
CA ASN A 231 7.67 -3.85 21.60
C ASN A 231 6.76 -3.24 22.68
N ILE A 232 5.59 -3.88 22.89
CA ILE A 232 4.63 -3.42 23.90
C ILE A 232 5.17 -3.64 25.32
N ALA A 233 5.87 -4.75 25.56
CA ALA A 233 6.49 -5.05 26.84
C ALA A 233 7.61 -4.07 27.18
N ALA A 234 8.46 -3.72 26.19
CA ALA A 234 9.50 -2.69 26.35
C ALA A 234 8.89 -1.31 26.64
N ALA A 235 7.84 -0.92 25.94
CA ALA A 235 7.13 0.33 26.22
C ALA A 235 6.55 0.37 27.64
N ALA A 236 5.97 -0.74 28.10
CA ALA A 236 5.46 -0.86 29.47
C ALA A 236 6.59 -0.82 30.52
N SER A 237 7.76 -1.38 30.21
CA SER A 237 8.94 -1.31 31.09
C SER A 237 9.45 0.13 31.24
N ILE A 238 9.53 0.88 30.15
CA ILE A 238 9.95 2.30 30.14
C ILE A 238 8.98 3.17 30.97
N LEU A 239 7.68 2.87 30.90
CA LEU A 239 6.62 3.62 31.58
C LEU A 239 6.35 3.16 33.00
N ASP A 240 6.97 2.07 33.46
CA ASP A 240 6.71 1.52 34.79
C ASP A 240 7.05 2.54 35.88
N GLY A 241 6.09 2.78 36.79
CA GLY A 241 6.21 3.78 37.84
C GLY A 241 6.14 5.25 37.37
N SER A 242 5.80 5.49 36.10
CA SER A 242 5.68 6.82 35.49
C SER A 242 4.27 7.04 34.92
N ASP A 243 3.99 8.28 34.50
CA ASP A 243 2.75 8.63 33.79
C ASP A 243 3.06 9.41 32.49
N ILE A 244 2.08 9.47 31.60
CA ILE A 244 2.20 10.18 30.32
C ILE A 244 1.80 11.67 30.40
N GLY A 245 1.53 12.18 31.60
CA GLY A 245 1.05 13.56 31.84
C GLY A 245 -0.45 13.71 31.68
N SER A 246 -0.93 14.93 31.91
CA SER A 246 -2.35 15.28 31.84
C SER A 246 -2.64 16.22 30.67
N GLY A 247 -3.07 15.71 29.53
CA GLY A 247 -3.88 16.46 28.59
C GLY A 247 -3.25 17.00 27.31
N ASN A 248 -1.93 16.88 27.09
CA ASN A 248 -1.30 17.38 25.86
C ASN A 248 -0.66 16.29 25.00
N PHE A 249 -0.67 15.04 25.47
CA PHE A 249 -0.12 13.92 24.76
C PHE A 249 -1.01 12.68 24.95
N ASP A 250 -1.48 12.13 23.85
CA ASP A 250 -2.25 10.88 23.83
C ASP A 250 -1.36 9.70 23.48
N PHE A 251 -1.53 8.56 24.17
CA PHE A 251 -0.78 7.36 23.88
C PHE A 251 -1.70 6.13 23.74
N SER A 252 -1.73 5.55 22.55
CA SER A 252 -2.54 4.37 22.22
C SER A 252 -1.69 3.16 21.86
N VAL A 253 -2.08 1.99 22.37
CA VAL A 253 -1.40 0.72 22.14
C VAL A 253 -2.38 -0.33 21.64
N TYR A 254 -2.05 -0.99 20.52
CA TYR A 254 -2.84 -2.01 19.86
C TYR A 254 -2.01 -3.31 19.72
N PRO A 255 -2.37 -4.41 20.37
CA PRO A 255 -1.72 -5.70 20.16
C PRO A 255 -1.99 -6.22 18.74
N PRO A 256 -1.15 -7.14 18.21
CA PRO A 256 -1.27 -7.62 16.82
C PRO A 256 -2.34 -8.69 16.65
N SER A 257 -2.73 -9.35 17.74
CA SER A 257 -3.72 -10.44 17.75
C SER A 257 -4.28 -10.69 19.15
N VAL A 258 -5.45 -11.31 19.22
CA VAL A 258 -6.09 -11.66 20.51
C VAL A 258 -5.24 -12.59 21.38
N PRO A 259 -4.52 -13.61 20.87
CA PRO A 259 -3.62 -14.40 21.71
C PRO A 259 -2.51 -13.57 22.36
N VAL A 260 -1.92 -12.62 21.64
CA VAL A 260 -0.91 -11.72 22.20
C VAL A 260 -1.53 -10.74 23.20
N GLU A 261 -2.73 -10.23 22.92
CA GLU A 261 -3.48 -9.37 23.86
C GLU A 261 -3.71 -10.09 25.19
N LEU A 262 -4.11 -11.37 25.13
CA LEU A 262 -4.31 -12.20 26.31
C LEU A 262 -3.00 -12.38 27.10
N GLU A 263 -1.92 -12.69 26.43
CA GLU A 263 -0.59 -12.84 27.02
C GLU A 263 -0.12 -11.54 27.70
N LEU A 264 -0.32 -10.38 27.08
CA LEU A 264 0.00 -9.07 27.66
C LEU A 264 -0.81 -8.78 28.93
N VAL A 265 -2.06 -9.22 28.98
CA VAL A 265 -2.92 -9.11 30.18
C VAL A 265 -2.41 -10.04 31.27
N GLU A 266 -2.16 -11.31 30.97
CA GLU A 266 -1.71 -12.33 31.92
C GLU A 266 -0.34 -12.00 32.54
N ASN A 267 0.57 -11.42 31.76
CA ASN A 267 1.90 -11.02 32.21
C ASN A 267 1.92 -9.62 32.86
N GLY A 268 0.76 -8.98 33.03
CA GLY A 268 0.64 -7.68 33.69
C GLY A 268 1.16 -6.48 32.88
N VAL A 269 1.54 -6.69 31.62
CA VAL A 269 2.03 -5.62 30.72
C VAL A 269 0.95 -4.57 30.49
N THR A 270 -0.27 -5.02 30.15
CA THR A 270 -1.44 -4.14 29.99
C THR A 270 -1.73 -3.35 31.27
N THR A 271 -1.57 -3.94 32.45
CA THR A 271 -1.80 -3.27 33.74
C THR A 271 -0.81 -2.11 33.95
N ARG A 272 0.47 -2.30 33.60
CA ARG A 272 1.50 -1.24 33.69
C ARG A 272 1.17 -0.07 32.74
N LEU A 273 0.81 -0.36 31.50
CA LEU A 273 0.41 0.65 30.52
C LEU A 273 -0.83 1.44 30.97
N LEU A 274 -1.88 0.77 31.45
CA LEU A 274 -3.07 1.45 31.96
C LEU A 274 -2.77 2.35 33.17
N ARG A 275 -1.87 1.94 34.06
CA ARG A 275 -1.45 2.74 35.21
C ARG A 275 -0.68 3.98 34.79
N SER A 276 0.06 3.95 33.68
CA SER A 276 0.76 5.12 33.15
C SER A 276 -0.18 6.12 32.43
N GLY A 277 -1.45 5.76 32.20
CA GLY A 277 -2.41 6.58 31.45
C GLY A 277 -2.51 6.23 29.96
N ALA A 278 -1.77 5.24 29.49
CA ALA A 278 -1.89 4.77 28.11
C ALA A 278 -3.26 4.10 27.84
N VAL A 279 -3.77 4.27 26.62
CA VAL A 279 -5.03 3.65 26.20
C VAL A 279 -4.73 2.35 25.47
N CYS A 280 -5.03 1.22 26.13
CA CYS A 280 -4.95 -0.11 25.51
C CYS A 280 -6.22 -0.40 24.71
N LYS A 281 -6.08 -0.71 23.45
CA LYS A 281 -7.19 -0.95 22.51
C LYS A 281 -7.12 -2.39 21.98
N PRO A 282 -8.25 -2.98 21.52
CA PRO A 282 -8.24 -4.30 20.93
C PRO A 282 -7.41 -4.35 19.65
N CYS A 283 -6.98 -5.55 19.25
CA CYS A 283 -6.18 -5.76 18.06
C CYS A 283 -6.89 -5.20 16.81
N PHE A 284 -6.31 -4.18 16.22
CA PHE A 284 -6.83 -3.51 15.03
C PHE A 284 -5.71 -2.77 14.28
N CYS A 285 -5.70 -2.86 12.96
CA CYS A 285 -4.71 -2.22 12.11
C CYS A 285 -5.07 -0.76 11.73
N GLY A 286 -6.16 -0.23 12.29
CA GLY A 286 -6.76 1.07 11.94
C GLY A 286 -5.78 2.24 11.88
N PRO A 287 -4.94 2.46 12.88
CA PRO A 287 -4.00 3.59 12.86
C PRO A 287 -3.01 3.58 11.70
N CYS A 288 -2.70 2.40 11.13
CA CYS A 288 -1.82 2.27 9.96
C CYS A 288 -2.42 2.81 8.66
N PHE A 289 -3.75 3.00 8.60
CA PHE A 289 -4.44 3.42 7.38
C PHE A 289 -5.55 4.45 7.61
N GLY A 290 -5.51 5.18 8.71
CA GLY A 290 -6.40 6.29 8.98
C GLY A 290 -7.82 5.92 9.42
N ALA A 291 -8.02 4.71 9.97
CA ALA A 291 -9.30 4.25 10.53
C ALA A 291 -9.30 4.16 12.06
N GLY A 292 -8.50 4.97 12.72
CA GLY A 292 -8.41 5.06 14.18
C GLY A 292 -7.22 5.93 14.56
N ASP A 293 -7.31 6.58 15.72
CA ASP A 293 -6.30 7.51 16.22
C ASP A 293 -5.85 8.54 15.17
N VAL A 294 -6.85 9.10 14.47
CA VAL A 294 -6.60 10.20 13.53
C VAL A 294 -6.11 11.40 14.34
N PRO A 295 -4.95 11.99 14.01
CA PRO A 295 -4.45 13.14 14.73
C PRO A 295 -5.37 14.34 14.55
N ALA A 296 -5.32 15.28 15.49
CA ALA A 296 -5.94 16.58 15.30
C ALA A 296 -5.36 17.28 14.06
N ASN A 297 -6.11 18.23 13.50
CA ASN A 297 -5.58 19.04 12.40
C ASN A 297 -4.29 19.75 12.83
N ASP A 298 -3.30 19.76 11.95
CA ASP A 298 -1.97 20.32 12.19
C ASP A 298 -1.17 19.67 13.35
N ALA A 299 -1.59 18.49 13.84
CA ALA A 299 -0.86 17.77 14.88
C ALA A 299 0.33 16.98 14.32
N LEU A 300 1.28 16.70 15.20
CA LEU A 300 2.40 15.80 14.95
C LEU A 300 2.24 14.52 15.78
N SER A 301 2.10 13.40 15.11
CA SER A 301 1.99 12.07 15.71
C SER A 301 3.28 11.27 15.52
N ILE A 302 3.71 10.55 16.55
CA ILE A 302 4.82 9.58 16.45
C ILE A 302 4.26 8.15 16.51
N ARG A 303 4.66 7.29 15.56
CA ARG A 303 4.04 5.98 15.43
C ARG A 303 5.04 4.86 15.18
N HIS A 304 4.84 3.74 15.86
CA HIS A 304 5.40 2.46 15.44
C HIS A 304 4.33 1.74 14.62
N THR A 305 4.26 2.12 13.35
CA THR A 305 3.41 1.53 12.31
C THR A 305 4.24 1.40 11.04
N THR A 306 3.71 0.84 9.97
CA THR A 306 4.54 0.56 8.78
C THR A 306 4.71 1.76 7.85
N ARG A 307 3.79 2.74 7.84
CA ARG A 307 3.76 3.81 6.83
C ARG A 307 3.35 5.15 7.40
N ASN A 308 3.96 6.19 6.87
CA ASN A 308 3.62 7.59 7.11
C ASN A 308 3.39 8.35 5.79
N PHE A 309 2.84 7.68 4.79
CA PHE A 309 2.49 8.31 3.50
C PHE A 309 1.52 9.46 3.69
N PRO A 310 1.45 10.41 2.74
CA PRO A 310 0.53 11.54 2.82
C PRO A 310 -0.90 11.13 3.14
N ASN A 311 -1.50 11.78 4.13
CA ASN A 311 -2.90 11.61 4.55
C ASN A 311 -3.28 10.18 5.01
N ARG A 312 -2.30 9.30 5.14
CA ARG A 312 -2.54 7.92 5.57
C ARG A 312 -2.97 7.84 7.03
N GLU A 313 -2.64 8.82 7.82
CA GLU A 313 -3.09 8.97 9.22
C GLU A 313 -4.58 9.31 9.35
N GLY A 314 -5.26 9.68 8.25
CA GLY A 314 -6.69 9.95 8.18
C GLY A 314 -7.08 11.41 7.96
N SER A 315 -6.14 12.33 7.81
CA SER A 315 -6.45 13.72 7.46
C SER A 315 -7.03 13.84 6.05
N LYS A 316 -7.80 14.91 5.83
CA LYS A 316 -8.52 15.19 4.59
C LYS A 316 -8.15 16.57 4.04
N PRO A 317 -7.12 16.69 3.22
CA PRO A 317 -6.66 17.98 2.69
C PRO A 317 -7.74 18.76 1.93
N GLY A 318 -8.65 18.06 1.23
CA GLY A 318 -9.81 18.67 0.55
C GLY A 318 -10.79 19.38 1.51
N GLU A 319 -10.77 19.01 2.79
CA GLU A 319 -11.53 19.64 3.88
C GLU A 319 -10.66 20.58 4.74
N GLY A 320 -9.44 20.90 4.30
CA GLY A 320 -8.51 21.77 5.02
C GLY A 320 -7.78 21.08 6.19
N GLN A 321 -7.72 19.75 6.21
CA GLN A 321 -7.05 18.97 7.25
C GLN A 321 -5.70 18.43 6.77
N LEU A 322 -4.68 18.53 7.61
CA LEU A 322 -3.37 17.92 7.39
C LEU A 322 -2.72 17.62 8.75
N ALA A 323 -1.99 16.52 8.86
CA ALA A 323 -1.22 16.16 10.04
C ALA A 323 0.11 15.52 9.63
N GLY A 324 1.11 15.63 10.52
CA GLY A 324 2.42 14.99 10.33
C GLY A 324 2.50 13.67 11.09
N VAL A 325 3.12 12.65 10.46
CA VAL A 325 3.45 11.39 11.15
C VAL A 325 4.94 11.11 11.01
N ILE A 326 5.61 10.94 12.13
CA ILE A 326 6.98 10.44 12.22
C ILE A 326 6.92 8.97 12.64
N LEU A 327 7.57 8.08 11.90
CA LEU A 327 7.74 6.70 12.35
C LEU A 327 8.92 6.61 13.30
N MET A 328 8.73 5.87 14.41
CA MET A 328 9.76 5.65 15.42
C MET A 328 9.56 4.29 16.10
N ASP A 329 10.61 3.75 16.72
CA ASP A 329 10.46 2.54 17.53
C ASP A 329 9.60 2.77 18.79
N ALA A 330 8.89 1.73 19.21
CA ALA A 330 8.01 1.74 20.37
C ALA A 330 8.73 2.19 21.65
N ARG A 331 10.02 1.90 21.79
CA ARG A 331 10.84 2.30 22.94
C ARG A 331 10.98 3.82 23.00
N SER A 332 11.33 4.45 21.89
CA SER A 332 11.46 5.92 21.83
C SER A 332 10.10 6.64 21.89
N ILE A 333 9.02 6.01 21.41
CA ILE A 333 7.65 6.52 21.64
C ILE A 333 7.33 6.50 23.13
N ALA A 334 7.61 5.41 23.85
CA ALA A 334 7.37 5.30 25.28
C ALA A 334 8.26 6.27 26.09
N ALA A 335 9.52 6.47 25.70
CA ALA A 335 10.42 7.47 26.30
C ALA A 335 9.87 8.89 26.12
N THR A 336 9.33 9.21 24.94
CA THR A 336 8.65 10.48 24.65
C THR A 336 7.36 10.62 25.49
N ALA A 337 6.57 9.54 25.63
CA ALA A 337 5.38 9.52 26.48
C ALA A 337 5.74 9.80 27.96
N LYS A 338 6.77 9.13 28.48
CA LYS A 338 7.31 9.35 29.83
C LYS A 338 7.75 10.80 30.07
N ASN A 339 8.19 11.48 29.01
CA ASN A 339 8.57 12.89 29.03
C ASN A 339 7.43 13.82 28.55
N HIS A 340 6.18 13.37 28.72
CA HIS A 340 4.95 14.16 28.49
C HIS A 340 4.89 14.79 27.08
N GLY A 341 5.28 14.05 26.06
CA GLY A 341 5.26 14.47 24.66
C GLY A 341 6.47 15.29 24.20
N ILE A 342 7.50 15.45 25.01
CA ILE A 342 8.79 16.01 24.58
C ILE A 342 9.59 14.88 23.92
N LEU A 343 9.94 15.06 22.65
CA LEU A 343 10.67 14.04 21.88
C LEU A 343 11.93 13.59 22.61
N THR A 344 12.02 12.32 22.90
CA THR A 344 13.08 11.70 23.72
C THR A 344 13.51 10.37 23.10
N SER A 345 14.80 10.15 23.04
CA SER A 345 15.40 8.89 22.61
C SER A 345 15.31 7.84 23.72
N ALA A 346 14.97 6.60 23.39
CA ALA A 346 15.03 5.50 24.36
C ALA A 346 16.46 5.18 24.82
N ALA A 347 17.47 5.57 24.06
CA ALA A 347 18.88 5.44 24.48
C ALA A 347 19.24 6.32 25.69
N ASP A 348 18.42 7.34 25.98
CA ASP A 348 18.62 8.27 27.10
C ASP A 348 17.76 7.89 28.34
N VAL A 349 17.08 6.75 28.32
CA VAL A 349 16.17 6.30 29.40
C VAL A 349 16.55 4.90 29.86
N GLU A 350 16.83 4.78 31.16
CA GLU A 350 17.03 3.46 31.77
C GLU A 350 15.72 2.69 31.92
N TYR A 351 15.71 1.43 31.50
CA TYR A 351 14.58 0.51 31.63
C TYR A 351 15.05 -0.94 31.59
N ASP A 352 14.23 -1.87 32.03
CA ASP A 352 14.53 -3.31 31.95
C ASP A 352 14.28 -3.81 30.53
N GLU A 353 15.34 -4.21 29.85
CA GLU A 353 15.32 -4.78 28.49
C GLU A 353 15.11 -6.30 28.48
N THR A 354 14.86 -6.91 29.62
CA THR A 354 14.69 -8.36 29.70
C THR A 354 13.49 -8.79 28.88
N VAL A 355 13.74 -9.58 27.84
CA VAL A 355 12.66 -10.20 27.04
C VAL A 355 12.03 -11.30 27.88
N GLU A 356 10.70 -11.30 27.95
CA GLU A 356 9.93 -12.34 28.66
C GLU A 356 10.20 -13.72 28.05
N LYS A 357 10.71 -14.63 28.88
CA LYS A 357 11.05 -16.00 28.44
C LYS A 357 9.87 -16.97 28.52
N ASN A 358 8.84 -16.64 29.33
CA ASN A 358 7.69 -17.51 29.55
C ASN A 358 6.55 -17.14 28.61
N ARG A 359 6.85 -17.04 27.34
CA ARG A 359 5.86 -16.75 26.29
C ARG A 359 4.83 -17.89 26.18
N ARG A 360 3.58 -17.54 25.91
CA ARG A 360 2.47 -18.48 25.74
C ARG A 360 1.67 -18.14 24.49
N PHE A 361 1.11 -19.18 23.89
CA PHE A 361 0.21 -19.00 22.76
C PHE A 361 -1.09 -19.80 23.00
N ASP A 362 -2.18 -19.09 23.29
CA ASP A 362 -3.50 -19.69 23.42
C ASP A 362 -4.28 -19.64 22.11
N ALA A 363 -4.29 -20.76 21.38
CA ALA A 363 -5.05 -20.91 20.15
C ALA A 363 -6.57 -21.09 20.38
N SER A 364 -7.04 -21.30 21.63
CA SER A 364 -8.45 -21.62 21.93
C SER A 364 -9.40 -20.49 21.52
N VAL A 365 -8.93 -19.24 21.54
CA VAL A 365 -9.69 -18.05 21.08
C VAL A 365 -10.17 -18.19 19.64
N TYR A 366 -9.35 -18.79 18.77
CA TYR A 366 -9.73 -19.03 17.37
C TYR A 366 -10.76 -20.14 17.26
N ALA A 367 -10.69 -21.16 18.10
CA ALA A 367 -11.67 -22.25 18.11
C ALA A 367 -13.10 -21.77 18.43
N LYS A 368 -13.22 -20.68 19.19
CA LYS A 368 -14.50 -20.10 19.61
C LYS A 368 -15.06 -19.06 18.61
N ARG A 369 -14.21 -18.44 17.78
CA ARG A 369 -14.57 -17.28 16.94
C ARG A 369 -14.53 -17.55 15.45
N VAL A 370 -13.81 -18.58 15.00
CA VAL A 370 -13.64 -18.90 13.58
C VAL A 370 -14.57 -20.05 13.19
N TYR A 371 -15.40 -19.82 12.17
CA TYR A 371 -16.22 -20.87 11.59
C TYR A 371 -15.34 -21.96 10.96
N ARG A 372 -15.59 -23.22 11.34
CA ARG A 372 -14.85 -24.38 10.88
C ARG A 372 -15.71 -25.26 9.96
N GLY A 373 -15.99 -24.76 8.76
CA GLY A 373 -16.75 -25.49 7.74
C GLY A 373 -15.91 -26.35 6.80
N TYR A 374 -14.59 -26.44 7.01
CA TYR A 374 -13.69 -27.20 6.14
C TYR A 374 -14.12 -28.68 6.07
N GLY A 375 -14.21 -29.21 4.84
CA GLY A 375 -14.66 -30.58 4.58
C GLY A 375 -16.17 -30.83 4.79
N ARG A 376 -16.96 -29.76 5.01
CA ARG A 376 -18.43 -29.82 5.15
C ARG A 376 -19.09 -28.84 4.20
N PRO A 377 -18.99 -29.04 2.86
CA PRO A 377 -19.56 -28.14 1.89
C PRO A 377 -21.10 -28.13 2.00
N GLN A 378 -21.68 -26.96 1.82
CA GLN A 378 -23.14 -26.75 1.79
C GLN A 378 -23.50 -26.07 0.46
N PRO A 379 -23.46 -26.80 -0.67
CA PRO A 379 -23.59 -26.22 -2.01
C PRO A 379 -24.97 -25.59 -2.27
N ASP A 380 -26.01 -26.10 -1.59
CA ASP A 380 -27.39 -25.62 -1.76
C ASP A 380 -27.76 -24.44 -0.85
N THR A 381 -26.82 -23.94 -0.03
CA THR A 381 -27.08 -22.79 0.83
C THR A 381 -27.12 -21.51 -0.03
N PRO A 382 -28.25 -20.78 -0.05
CA PRO A 382 -28.34 -19.56 -0.83
C PRO A 382 -27.39 -18.47 -0.30
N LEU A 383 -26.73 -17.78 -1.22
CA LEU A 383 -25.89 -16.62 -0.86
C LEU A 383 -26.78 -15.46 -0.41
N GLN A 384 -26.45 -14.89 0.74
CA GLN A 384 -27.09 -13.67 1.25
C GLN A 384 -26.03 -12.58 1.38
N TYR A 385 -26.25 -11.48 0.69
CA TYR A 385 -25.36 -10.33 0.81
C TYR A 385 -25.66 -9.52 2.06
N GLY A 386 -24.61 -9.12 2.76
CA GLY A 386 -24.71 -8.15 3.85
C GLY A 386 -25.05 -6.75 3.31
N PRO A 387 -25.37 -5.79 4.20
CA PRO A 387 -25.90 -4.48 3.79
C PRO A 387 -24.96 -3.64 2.92
N ASN A 388 -23.65 -3.89 2.98
CA ASN A 388 -22.65 -3.18 2.19
C ASN A 388 -21.96 -4.09 1.14
N ILE A 389 -22.57 -5.20 0.78
CA ILE A 389 -22.07 -6.10 -0.27
C ILE A 389 -22.93 -5.93 -1.51
N ALA A 390 -22.30 -5.72 -2.65
CA ALA A 390 -22.95 -5.64 -3.95
C ALA A 390 -22.15 -6.35 -5.01
N GLU A 391 -22.81 -6.75 -6.09
CA GLU A 391 -22.17 -7.37 -7.24
C GLU A 391 -21.32 -6.37 -8.03
N TRP A 392 -20.36 -6.91 -8.78
CA TRP A 392 -19.59 -6.13 -9.75
C TRP A 392 -20.44 -5.75 -10.95
N PRO A 393 -20.26 -4.55 -11.50
CA PRO A 393 -20.91 -4.20 -12.76
C PRO A 393 -20.33 -5.05 -13.90
N GLU A 394 -21.08 -5.21 -14.97
CA GLU A 394 -20.59 -5.84 -16.20
C GLU A 394 -19.40 -5.07 -16.76
N ILE A 395 -18.35 -5.80 -17.06
CA ILE A 395 -17.11 -5.27 -17.65
C ILE A 395 -17.03 -5.74 -19.10
N PRO A 396 -17.06 -4.81 -20.07
CA PRO A 396 -17.03 -5.19 -21.49
C PRO A 396 -15.65 -5.73 -21.89
N GLU A 397 -15.63 -6.58 -22.91
CA GLU A 397 -14.40 -6.97 -23.61
C GLU A 397 -13.72 -5.74 -24.24
N LEU A 398 -12.43 -5.87 -24.53
CA LEU A 398 -11.67 -4.82 -25.21
C LEU A 398 -12.24 -4.58 -26.62
N SER A 399 -12.59 -3.36 -26.95
CA SER A 399 -13.10 -2.95 -28.26
C SER A 399 -11.97 -2.85 -29.29
N GLN A 400 -12.31 -2.81 -30.57
CA GLN A 400 -11.35 -2.70 -31.66
C GLN A 400 -10.53 -1.40 -31.55
N ASN A 401 -11.18 -0.31 -31.26
CA ASN A 401 -10.57 1.00 -31.07
C ASN A 401 -10.96 1.58 -29.70
N LEU A 402 -10.09 2.40 -29.12
CA LEU A 402 -10.38 3.16 -27.88
C LEU A 402 -10.30 4.66 -28.13
N LEU A 403 -11.26 5.38 -27.57
CA LEU A 403 -11.18 6.83 -27.38
C LEU A 403 -11.18 7.08 -25.87
N LEU A 404 -10.06 7.48 -25.33
CA LEU A 404 -9.85 7.67 -23.90
C LEU A 404 -9.93 9.15 -23.55
N GLN A 405 -10.86 9.53 -22.66
CA GLN A 405 -10.86 10.88 -22.10
C GLN A 405 -9.91 10.92 -20.90
N ILE A 406 -9.01 11.89 -20.88
CA ILE A 406 -8.11 12.12 -19.76
C ILE A 406 -8.93 12.71 -18.62
N CYS A 407 -9.07 11.94 -17.53
CA CYS A 407 -9.86 12.33 -16.37
C CYS A 407 -9.02 12.76 -15.17
N ALA A 408 -7.71 12.50 -15.17
CA ALA A 408 -6.77 13.04 -14.21
C ALA A 408 -5.34 13.05 -14.77
N VAL A 409 -4.58 14.07 -14.44
CA VAL A 409 -3.14 14.22 -14.75
C VAL A 409 -2.38 14.47 -13.46
N LEU A 410 -1.62 13.47 -13.00
CA LEU A 410 -0.86 13.48 -11.75
C LEU A 410 0.63 13.56 -12.06
N ARG A 411 1.27 14.68 -11.72
CA ARG A 411 2.67 14.96 -12.08
C ARG A 411 3.64 14.81 -10.92
N ASP A 412 3.17 14.27 -9.79
CA ASP A 412 4.04 13.95 -8.65
C ASP A 412 5.07 12.89 -9.04
N GLU A 413 6.21 12.89 -8.38
CA GLU A 413 7.27 11.90 -8.61
C GLU A 413 6.75 10.47 -8.44
N VAL A 414 5.94 10.22 -7.41
CA VAL A 414 5.26 8.96 -7.14
C VAL A 414 3.82 9.24 -6.70
N THR A 415 2.86 8.51 -7.28
CA THR A 415 1.47 8.52 -6.83
C THR A 415 1.17 7.23 -6.07
N THR A 416 0.81 7.35 -4.80
CA THR A 416 0.52 6.19 -3.96
C THR A 416 -0.86 5.60 -4.24
N THR A 417 -1.04 4.33 -3.87
CA THR A 417 -2.37 3.69 -3.96
C THR A 417 -3.38 4.28 -2.98
N ASP A 418 -2.94 4.90 -1.89
CA ASP A 418 -3.81 5.61 -0.94
C ASP A 418 -4.30 6.97 -1.47
N GLU A 419 -3.56 7.59 -2.39
CA GLU A 419 -4.04 8.75 -3.16
C GLU A 419 -5.03 8.32 -4.25
N LEU A 420 -4.78 7.17 -4.90
CA LEU A 420 -5.71 6.61 -5.89
C LEU A 420 -7.02 6.16 -5.24
N ILE A 421 -6.97 5.54 -4.06
CA ILE A 421 -8.14 5.13 -3.28
C ILE A 421 -7.84 5.16 -1.77
N PRO A 422 -8.43 6.04 -0.98
CA PRO A 422 -8.12 6.20 0.43
C PRO A 422 -8.61 5.00 1.26
N SER A 423 -7.68 4.27 1.87
CA SER A 423 -7.95 2.99 2.55
C SER A 423 -8.81 3.13 3.80
N GLY A 424 -8.68 4.20 4.57
CA GLY A 424 -9.38 4.41 5.84
C GLY A 424 -10.86 4.70 5.64
N GLU A 425 -11.21 5.70 4.85
CA GLU A 425 -12.59 6.15 4.58
C GLU A 425 -13.42 5.07 3.88
N THR A 426 -12.78 4.23 3.09
CA THR A 426 -13.44 3.24 2.24
C THR A 426 -13.58 1.87 2.89
N SER A 427 -13.11 1.70 4.12
CA SER A 427 -13.07 0.39 4.80
C SER A 427 -14.43 -0.30 4.85
N SER A 428 -15.52 0.45 5.02
CA SER A 428 -16.90 -0.07 5.05
C SER A 428 -17.48 -0.43 3.69
N TYR A 429 -16.85 -0.02 2.59
CA TYR A 429 -17.37 -0.20 1.23
C TYR A 429 -16.56 -1.17 0.37
N ARG A 430 -15.57 -1.84 0.92
CA ARG A 430 -14.65 -2.73 0.17
C ARG A 430 -15.35 -3.85 -0.61
N SER A 431 -16.52 -4.27 -0.17
CA SER A 431 -17.35 -5.27 -0.85
C SER A 431 -18.51 -4.66 -1.65
N ASN A 432 -18.47 -3.35 -1.91
CA ASN A 432 -19.46 -2.65 -2.74
C ASN A 432 -18.71 -1.83 -3.81
N PRO A 433 -18.47 -2.42 -4.98
CA PRO A 433 -17.61 -1.82 -6.01
C PRO A 433 -18.06 -0.40 -6.42
N MET A 434 -19.36 -0.20 -6.59
CA MET A 434 -19.92 1.09 -7.02
C MET A 434 -19.71 2.17 -5.96
N LYS A 435 -20.00 1.85 -4.68
CA LYS A 435 -19.81 2.81 -3.58
C LYS A 435 -18.33 3.08 -3.32
N LEU A 436 -17.50 2.05 -3.42
CA LEU A 436 -16.06 2.19 -3.25
C LEU A 436 -15.47 3.13 -4.31
N ALA A 437 -15.88 2.97 -5.56
CA ALA A 437 -15.36 3.76 -6.68
C ALA A 437 -15.64 5.27 -6.55
N GLU A 438 -16.67 5.69 -5.79
CA GLU A 438 -16.97 7.11 -5.50
C GLU A 438 -15.81 7.84 -4.77
N PHE A 439 -14.90 7.09 -4.16
CA PHE A 439 -13.76 7.64 -3.43
C PHE A 439 -12.46 7.68 -4.25
N THR A 440 -12.51 7.29 -5.54
CA THR A 440 -11.32 7.29 -6.39
C THR A 440 -10.76 8.71 -6.50
N LEU A 441 -9.48 8.90 -6.16
CA LEU A 441 -8.78 10.18 -6.12
C LEU A 441 -9.43 11.25 -5.23
N SER A 442 -10.38 10.90 -4.34
CA SER A 442 -11.14 11.88 -3.56
C SER A 442 -10.27 12.84 -2.74
N ARG A 443 -9.11 12.39 -2.29
CA ARG A 443 -8.16 13.21 -1.52
C ARG A 443 -7.20 14.02 -2.39
N ARG A 444 -7.05 13.67 -3.67
CA ARG A 444 -6.08 14.28 -4.58
C ARG A 444 -6.73 15.13 -5.66
N ASP A 445 -7.80 14.61 -6.26
CA ASP A 445 -8.55 15.24 -7.34
C ASP A 445 -10.03 14.86 -7.22
N ALA A 446 -10.77 15.60 -6.43
CA ALA A 446 -12.21 15.39 -6.22
C ALA A 446 -13.03 15.51 -7.52
N GLY A 447 -12.49 16.13 -8.58
CA GLY A 447 -13.12 16.25 -9.89
C GLY A 447 -13.01 14.97 -10.75
N TYR A 448 -12.16 14.01 -10.38
CA TYR A 448 -11.97 12.80 -11.17
C TYR A 448 -13.25 11.98 -11.34
N VAL A 449 -13.95 11.67 -10.24
CA VAL A 449 -15.16 10.84 -10.27
C VAL A 449 -16.26 11.44 -11.13
N PRO A 450 -16.62 12.73 -11.00
CA PRO A 450 -17.55 13.38 -11.92
C PRO A 450 -17.14 13.28 -13.40
N ARG A 451 -15.86 13.54 -13.73
CA ARG A 451 -15.34 13.44 -15.11
C ARG A 451 -15.43 12.01 -15.66
N ALA A 452 -15.02 11.01 -14.86
CA ALA A 452 -15.09 9.60 -15.24
C ALA A 452 -16.55 9.14 -15.46
N LYS A 453 -17.48 9.58 -14.63
CA LYS A 453 -18.92 9.31 -14.80
C LYS A 453 -19.50 9.98 -16.06
N ALA A 454 -19.09 11.20 -16.36
CA ALA A 454 -19.46 11.86 -17.61
C ALA A 454 -18.97 11.07 -18.83
N THR A 455 -17.72 10.61 -18.81
CA THR A 455 -17.16 9.74 -19.84
C THR A 455 -17.93 8.42 -19.96
N ALA A 456 -18.29 7.79 -18.85
CA ALA A 456 -19.11 6.57 -18.83
C ALA A 456 -20.51 6.79 -19.41
N ALA A 457 -21.10 7.98 -19.20
CA ALA A 457 -22.38 8.36 -19.78
C ALA A 457 -22.28 8.52 -21.32
N LEU A 458 -21.19 9.09 -21.83
CA LEU A 458 -20.91 9.16 -23.27
C LEU A 458 -20.85 7.75 -23.89
N GLU A 459 -20.15 6.82 -23.26
CA GLU A 459 -20.08 5.43 -23.73
C GLU A 459 -21.48 4.77 -23.69
N SER A 460 -22.27 5.02 -22.65
CA SER A 460 -23.62 4.47 -22.56
C SER A 460 -24.53 4.99 -23.68
N LEU A 461 -24.42 6.27 -24.05
CA LEU A 461 -25.12 6.85 -25.19
C LEU A 461 -24.65 6.23 -26.53
N ARG A 462 -23.35 6.04 -26.70
CA ARG A 462 -22.77 5.42 -27.89
C ARG A 462 -23.23 3.95 -28.05
N ALA A 463 -23.06 3.16 -26.99
CA ALA A 463 -23.44 1.73 -26.99
C ALA A 463 -24.94 1.54 -27.22
N ALA A 464 -25.78 2.46 -26.75
CA ALA A 464 -27.22 2.46 -27.05
C ALA A 464 -27.58 2.95 -28.47
N GLY A 465 -26.59 3.31 -29.31
CA GLY A 465 -26.81 3.90 -30.64
C GLY A 465 -27.49 5.28 -30.61
N LYS A 466 -27.37 5.99 -29.50
CA LYS A 466 -27.98 7.32 -29.28
C LYS A 466 -26.98 8.47 -29.43
N LEU A 467 -25.69 8.17 -29.52
CA LEU A 467 -24.61 9.11 -29.86
C LEU A 467 -24.06 8.77 -31.24
N SER A 468 -24.09 9.74 -32.14
CA SER A 468 -23.53 9.65 -33.48
C SER A 468 -22.65 10.87 -33.80
N LEU A 469 -22.04 10.91 -34.98
CA LEU A 469 -21.21 12.05 -35.41
C LEU A 469 -21.92 13.39 -35.37
N SER A 470 -23.24 13.42 -35.53
CA SER A 470 -24.00 14.67 -35.65
C SER A 470 -25.30 14.72 -34.84
N LYS A 471 -25.70 13.60 -34.23
CA LYS A 471 -27.00 13.50 -33.52
C LYS A 471 -26.83 12.88 -32.13
N VAL A 472 -27.61 13.37 -31.18
CA VAL A 472 -27.76 12.83 -29.83
C VAL A 472 -29.23 12.60 -29.58
N ARG A 473 -29.59 11.43 -29.05
CA ARG A 473 -30.95 11.11 -28.60
C ARG A 473 -30.94 10.86 -27.08
N HIS A 474 -31.90 11.45 -26.39
CA HIS A 474 -32.04 11.31 -24.93
C HIS A 474 -32.14 9.85 -24.47
N LEU A 475 -31.50 9.54 -23.35
CA LEU A 475 -31.78 8.39 -22.49
C LEU A 475 -32.53 8.88 -21.24
N GLU A 476 -33.64 8.21 -20.86
CA GLU A 476 -34.47 8.61 -19.73
C GLU A 476 -33.77 8.71 -18.37
N HIS A 477 -32.56 8.12 -18.23
CA HIS A 477 -31.84 8.06 -16.97
C HIS A 477 -30.44 8.70 -16.99
N ILE A 478 -30.06 9.36 -18.09
CA ILE A 478 -28.80 10.10 -18.18
C ILE A 478 -29.12 11.58 -18.37
N PRO A 479 -28.81 12.44 -17.39
CA PRO A 479 -28.97 13.89 -17.56
C PRO A 479 -27.94 14.35 -18.60
N VAL A 480 -28.39 14.52 -19.85
CA VAL A 480 -27.56 15.02 -20.97
C VAL A 480 -26.98 16.41 -20.68
N GLN A 481 -27.53 17.14 -19.72
CA GLN A 481 -27.06 18.45 -19.28
C GLN A 481 -25.72 18.41 -18.53
N GLU A 482 -25.30 17.25 -18.04
CA GLU A 482 -24.01 17.07 -17.34
C GLU A 482 -22.89 16.53 -18.26
N VAL A 483 -23.18 16.22 -19.52
CA VAL A 483 -22.25 15.57 -20.45
C VAL A 483 -22.03 16.45 -21.66
N ASP A 484 -20.81 16.90 -21.89
CA ASP A 484 -20.47 17.69 -23.07
C ASP A 484 -20.32 16.79 -24.31
N VAL A 485 -21.46 16.50 -24.93
CA VAL A 485 -21.53 15.69 -26.15
C VAL A 485 -20.86 16.37 -27.35
N GLN A 486 -20.83 17.70 -27.38
CA GLN A 486 -20.24 18.43 -28.49
C GLN A 486 -18.74 18.22 -28.57
N VAL A 487 -18.07 18.15 -27.41
CA VAL A 487 -16.62 17.90 -27.34
C VAL A 487 -16.24 16.53 -27.92
N VAL A 488 -17.00 15.49 -27.60
CA VAL A 488 -16.71 14.16 -28.15
C VAL A 488 -17.06 14.06 -29.64
N GLN A 489 -18.13 14.73 -30.11
CA GLN A 489 -18.46 14.80 -31.54
C GLN A 489 -17.39 15.57 -32.33
N GLU A 490 -16.82 16.62 -31.74
CA GLU A 490 -15.68 17.32 -32.32
C GLU A 490 -14.45 16.39 -32.39
N ALA A 491 -14.18 15.61 -31.32
CA ALA A 491 -13.11 14.62 -31.34
C ALA A 491 -13.30 13.59 -32.47
N PHE A 492 -14.51 13.07 -32.67
CA PHE A 492 -14.79 12.17 -33.80
C PHE A 492 -14.51 12.82 -35.15
N ARG A 493 -14.92 14.08 -35.35
CA ARG A 493 -14.71 14.85 -36.59
C ARG A 493 -13.23 15.10 -36.80
N VAL A 494 -12.53 15.59 -35.79
CA VAL A 494 -11.09 15.86 -35.87
C VAL A 494 -10.34 14.58 -36.20
N LEU A 495 -10.68 13.44 -35.59
CA LEU A 495 -10.05 12.14 -35.86
C LEU A 495 -10.39 11.58 -37.24
N GLY A 496 -11.48 12.04 -37.87
CA GLY A 496 -11.96 11.52 -39.14
C GLY A 496 -12.62 10.16 -39.02
N LEU A 497 -13.27 9.88 -37.87
CA LEU A 497 -13.99 8.62 -37.67
C LEU A 497 -15.28 8.62 -38.49
N ASP A 498 -15.66 7.46 -39.00
CA ASP A 498 -16.94 7.25 -39.66
C ASP A 498 -18.02 6.74 -38.67
N GLU A 499 -19.27 6.73 -39.10
CA GLU A 499 -20.43 6.35 -38.27
C GLU A 499 -20.36 4.87 -37.87
N ASP A 500 -19.83 4.01 -38.74
CA ASP A 500 -19.73 2.58 -38.51
C ASP A 500 -18.69 2.27 -37.41
N THR A 501 -17.51 2.88 -37.52
CA THR A 501 -16.47 2.82 -36.50
C THR A 501 -16.98 3.30 -35.15
N VAL A 502 -17.65 4.46 -35.10
CA VAL A 502 -18.19 5.00 -33.84
C VAL A 502 -19.23 4.05 -33.25
N ARG A 503 -20.05 3.45 -34.06
CA ARG A 503 -21.16 2.60 -33.62
C ARG A 503 -20.72 1.22 -33.14
N HIS A 504 -19.81 0.57 -33.87
CA HIS A 504 -19.52 -0.86 -33.70
C HIS A 504 -18.13 -1.14 -33.15
N ASP A 505 -17.12 -0.35 -33.50
CA ASP A 505 -15.72 -0.66 -33.25
C ASP A 505 -15.06 0.20 -32.16
N LEU A 506 -15.72 1.26 -31.71
CA LEU A 506 -15.19 2.19 -30.74
C LEU A 506 -15.69 1.88 -29.32
N HIS A 507 -14.86 2.12 -28.31
CA HIS A 507 -15.26 2.26 -26.91
C HIS A 507 -14.72 3.56 -26.36
N ILE A 508 -15.58 4.32 -25.66
CA ILE A 508 -15.20 5.55 -24.97
C ILE A 508 -14.93 5.21 -23.50
N GLY A 509 -13.70 5.42 -23.05
CA GLY A 509 -13.30 5.14 -21.67
C GLY A 509 -12.54 6.29 -21.03
N SER A 510 -12.40 6.27 -19.71
CA SER A 510 -11.53 7.20 -18.99
C SER A 510 -10.11 6.67 -18.88
N VAL A 511 -9.16 7.61 -18.73
CA VAL A 511 -7.75 7.31 -18.48
C VAL A 511 -7.19 8.26 -17.43
N ILE A 512 -6.28 7.74 -16.59
CA ILE A 512 -5.43 8.53 -15.70
C ILE A 512 -4.02 8.52 -16.28
N PHE A 513 -3.41 9.71 -16.35
CA PHE A 513 -1.98 9.84 -16.48
C PHE A 513 -1.36 10.10 -15.11
N ALA A 514 -0.26 9.39 -14.79
CA ALA A 514 0.56 9.67 -13.61
C ALA A 514 2.02 9.36 -13.92
N ASN A 515 2.97 10.13 -13.37
CA ASN A 515 4.39 9.87 -13.64
C ASN A 515 4.80 8.46 -13.20
N LYS A 516 4.49 8.08 -11.95
CA LYS A 516 4.86 6.79 -11.36
C LYS A 516 3.79 6.30 -10.36
N PRO A 517 2.68 5.72 -10.84
CA PRO A 517 1.58 5.31 -9.98
C PRO A 517 1.80 3.93 -9.34
N GLY A 518 1.16 3.74 -8.17
CA GLY A 518 0.89 2.41 -7.63
C GLY A 518 1.83 1.95 -6.52
N ASP A 519 2.48 2.87 -5.82
CA ASP A 519 3.15 2.54 -4.56
C ASP A 519 2.13 2.43 -3.41
N GLY A 520 2.28 1.42 -2.56
CA GLY A 520 1.40 1.23 -1.40
C GLY A 520 0.63 -0.09 -1.39
N SER A 521 -0.47 -0.15 -0.60
CA SER A 521 -1.17 -1.40 -0.26
C SER A 521 -2.49 -1.63 -0.97
N ALA A 522 -3.26 -0.58 -1.26
CA ALA A 522 -4.61 -0.68 -1.85
C ALA A 522 -4.59 -0.89 -3.38
N ARG A 523 -3.68 -1.70 -3.87
CA ARG A 523 -3.37 -1.85 -5.32
C ARG A 523 -4.52 -2.41 -6.13
N GLU A 524 -5.21 -3.40 -5.58
CA GLU A 524 -6.37 -4.02 -6.22
C GLU A 524 -7.51 -3.00 -6.33
N GLN A 525 -7.86 -2.33 -5.23
CA GLN A 525 -8.93 -1.34 -5.21
C GLN A 525 -8.57 -0.12 -6.07
N ALA A 526 -7.29 0.30 -6.08
CA ALA A 526 -6.83 1.38 -6.93
C ALA A 526 -7.05 1.12 -8.43
N ALA A 527 -6.96 -0.14 -8.87
CA ALA A 527 -7.26 -0.54 -10.24
C ALA A 527 -8.77 -0.78 -10.45
N SER A 528 -9.41 -1.59 -9.58
CA SER A 528 -10.80 -1.97 -9.75
C SER A 528 -11.77 -0.78 -9.72
N CYS A 529 -11.53 0.22 -8.85
CA CYS A 529 -12.38 1.40 -8.76
C CYS A 529 -12.36 2.23 -10.05
N GLN A 530 -11.20 2.38 -10.68
CA GLN A 530 -11.12 3.03 -11.99
C GLN A 530 -11.90 2.24 -13.05
N ARG A 531 -11.78 0.91 -13.05
CA ARG A 531 -12.50 0.06 -13.99
C ARG A 531 -14.01 0.11 -13.80
N VAL A 532 -14.48 0.14 -12.56
CA VAL A 532 -15.90 0.34 -12.22
C VAL A 532 -16.43 1.66 -12.78
N LEU A 533 -15.62 2.71 -12.77
CA LEU A 533 -15.92 4.01 -13.39
C LEU A 533 -15.66 4.05 -14.90
N ARG A 534 -15.55 2.89 -15.57
CA ARG A 534 -15.26 2.74 -17.01
C ARG A 534 -13.86 3.19 -17.43
N GLY A 535 -12.91 3.23 -16.51
CA GLY A 535 -11.49 3.35 -16.83
C GLY A 535 -11.05 2.22 -17.77
N SER A 536 -10.28 2.53 -18.80
CA SER A 536 -9.82 1.56 -19.81
C SER A 536 -8.31 1.45 -19.88
N ALA A 537 -7.58 2.44 -19.36
CA ALA A 537 -6.13 2.42 -19.32
C ALA A 537 -5.58 3.25 -18.16
N ASN A 538 -4.34 2.96 -17.79
CA ASN A 538 -3.43 3.87 -17.09
C ASN A 538 -2.27 4.19 -18.04
N ILE A 539 -1.84 5.44 -18.08
CA ILE A 539 -0.65 5.88 -18.85
C ILE A 539 0.34 6.48 -17.84
N CYS A 540 1.59 6.04 -17.91
CA CYS A 540 2.64 6.52 -17.01
C CYS A 540 4.02 6.44 -17.68
N TYR A 541 5.05 6.98 -17.06
CA TYR A 541 6.42 6.70 -17.47
C TYR A 541 6.92 5.37 -16.90
N GLU A 542 6.59 5.09 -15.63
CA GLU A 542 6.95 3.86 -14.93
C GLU A 542 5.87 3.48 -13.91
N PHE A 543 5.55 2.20 -13.76
CA PHE A 543 4.76 1.71 -12.63
C PHE A 543 5.63 1.60 -11.39
N ALA A 544 5.21 2.17 -10.27
CA ALA A 544 5.95 2.13 -9.01
C ALA A 544 6.23 0.68 -8.56
N THR A 545 5.26 -0.21 -8.76
CA THR A 545 5.41 -1.64 -8.45
C THR A 545 4.83 -2.53 -9.55
N LYS A 546 5.48 -3.69 -9.79
CA LYS A 546 4.92 -4.75 -10.65
C LYS A 546 3.50 -5.12 -10.21
N ARG A 547 3.27 -5.14 -8.92
CA ARG A 547 2.00 -5.55 -8.29
C ARG A 547 0.81 -4.67 -8.67
N TYR A 548 0.99 -3.33 -8.73
CA TYR A 548 -0.09 -2.46 -9.20
C TYR A 548 -0.35 -2.67 -10.70
N ARG A 549 0.70 -2.80 -11.52
CA ARG A 549 0.57 -3.12 -12.94
C ARG A 549 -0.21 -4.43 -13.17
N SER A 550 0.11 -5.50 -12.41
CA SER A 550 -0.62 -6.78 -12.51
C SER A 550 -2.11 -6.62 -12.14
N ASN A 551 -2.43 -5.80 -11.14
CA ASN A 551 -3.83 -5.51 -10.81
C ASN A 551 -4.54 -4.71 -11.90
N CYS A 552 -3.87 -3.80 -12.60
CA CYS A 552 -4.42 -3.15 -13.79
C CYS A 552 -4.80 -4.19 -14.86
N VAL A 553 -3.91 -5.13 -15.16
CA VAL A 553 -4.17 -6.22 -16.11
C VAL A 553 -5.35 -7.08 -15.67
N ASN A 554 -5.38 -7.51 -14.40
CA ASN A 554 -6.45 -8.36 -13.86
C ASN A 554 -7.83 -7.68 -13.95
N TRP A 555 -7.88 -6.36 -13.91
CA TRP A 555 -9.10 -5.56 -14.07
C TRP A 555 -9.33 -5.05 -15.49
N GLY A 556 -8.46 -5.43 -16.45
CA GLY A 556 -8.58 -5.04 -17.86
C GLY A 556 -8.31 -3.57 -18.13
N LEU A 557 -7.54 -2.91 -17.26
CA LEU A 557 -6.95 -1.61 -17.52
C LEU A 557 -5.64 -1.83 -18.29
N LEU A 558 -5.53 -1.27 -19.49
CA LEU A 558 -4.31 -1.33 -20.27
C LEU A 558 -3.19 -0.54 -19.57
N PRO A 559 -2.11 -1.21 -19.11
CA PRO A 559 -1.04 -0.53 -18.38
C PRO A 559 0.01 0.02 -19.33
N PHE A 560 -0.32 1.10 -20.02
CA PHE A 560 0.57 1.73 -20.98
C PHE A 560 1.68 2.54 -20.32
N THR A 561 2.85 2.55 -20.97
CA THR A 561 3.95 3.46 -20.63
C THR A 561 4.30 4.35 -21.82
N LEU A 562 4.89 5.51 -21.53
CA LEU A 562 5.57 6.38 -22.48
C LEU A 562 7.08 6.17 -22.42
N ALA A 563 7.81 6.60 -23.44
CA ALA A 563 9.25 6.64 -23.35
C ALA A 563 9.68 7.76 -22.36
N PRO A 564 10.76 7.58 -21.60
CA PRO A 564 11.21 8.58 -20.62
C PRO A 564 11.54 9.95 -21.21
N GLU A 565 11.93 9.98 -22.48
CA GLU A 565 12.25 11.19 -23.27
C GLU A 565 11.00 11.92 -23.80
N ASP A 566 9.84 11.26 -23.82
CA ASP A 566 8.60 11.86 -24.32
C ASP A 566 7.97 12.77 -23.26
N SER A 567 7.60 13.97 -23.64
CA SER A 567 6.81 14.86 -22.77
C SER A 567 5.32 14.60 -22.97
N PHE A 568 4.61 14.26 -21.91
CA PHE A 568 3.15 14.14 -21.95
C PHE A 568 2.50 15.52 -21.78
N GLU A 569 1.86 16.01 -22.82
CA GLU A 569 1.24 17.34 -22.86
C GLU A 569 -0.27 17.33 -22.60
N GLY A 570 -0.89 16.15 -22.48
CA GLY A 570 -2.32 16.03 -22.24
C GLY A 570 -2.78 16.67 -20.93
N ALA A 571 -3.99 17.20 -20.95
CA ALA A 571 -4.67 17.82 -19.82
C ALA A 571 -6.04 17.14 -19.55
N ASP A 572 -6.63 17.44 -18.40
CA ASP A 572 -7.99 16.99 -18.08
C ASP A 572 -8.99 17.43 -19.15
N GLY A 573 -9.80 16.49 -19.63
CA GLY A 573 -10.78 16.70 -20.68
C GLY A 573 -10.30 16.38 -22.09
N ASP A 574 -8.99 16.30 -22.35
CA ASP A 574 -8.43 15.91 -23.64
C ASP A 574 -8.74 14.43 -23.98
N PHE A 575 -8.54 14.07 -25.25
CA PHE A 575 -8.76 12.70 -25.71
C PHE A 575 -7.51 12.06 -26.29
N ILE A 576 -7.40 10.74 -26.06
CA ILE A 576 -6.39 9.90 -26.69
C ILE A 576 -7.11 8.83 -27.51
N TYR A 577 -6.89 8.80 -28.81
CA TYR A 577 -7.41 7.77 -29.71
C TYR A 577 -6.36 6.69 -29.98
N ILE A 578 -6.72 5.43 -29.75
CA ILE A 578 -5.85 4.27 -29.98
C ILE A 578 -6.54 3.35 -31.01
N PRO A 579 -6.15 3.43 -32.30
CA PRO A 579 -6.72 2.59 -33.34
C PRO A 579 -6.21 1.14 -33.23
N ARG A 580 -7.06 0.17 -33.57
CA ARG A 580 -6.74 -1.26 -33.69
C ARG A 580 -6.11 -1.85 -32.41
N VAL A 581 -6.50 -1.32 -31.24
CA VAL A 581 -5.89 -1.72 -29.97
C VAL A 581 -6.13 -3.21 -29.68
N ARG A 582 -7.34 -3.73 -29.95
CA ARG A 582 -7.67 -5.15 -29.75
C ARG A 582 -6.79 -6.06 -30.61
N GLU A 583 -6.66 -5.73 -31.88
CA GLU A 583 -5.84 -6.48 -32.83
C GLU A 583 -4.37 -6.51 -32.41
N ARG A 584 -3.82 -5.35 -32.02
CA ARG A 584 -2.42 -5.25 -31.57
C ARG A 584 -2.16 -6.04 -30.29
N VAL A 585 -3.08 -5.98 -29.33
CA VAL A 585 -2.99 -6.81 -28.12
C VAL A 585 -3.00 -8.30 -28.48
N ALA A 586 -3.87 -8.71 -29.40
CA ALA A 586 -3.97 -10.10 -29.84
C ALA A 586 -2.73 -10.58 -30.62
N GLN A 587 -2.10 -9.71 -31.41
CA GLN A 587 -0.88 -10.02 -32.16
C GLN A 587 0.38 -10.04 -31.30
N GLY A 588 0.31 -9.56 -30.06
CA GLY A 588 1.46 -9.49 -29.17
C GLY A 588 2.31 -8.25 -29.35
N ASP A 589 1.80 -7.20 -30.02
CA ASP A 589 2.52 -5.95 -30.19
C ASP A 589 2.84 -5.29 -28.84
N ASP A 590 4.03 -4.72 -28.76
CA ASP A 590 4.46 -3.92 -27.58
C ASP A 590 4.32 -2.41 -27.84
N THR A 591 4.05 -2.01 -29.09
CA THR A 591 3.99 -0.59 -29.50
C THR A 591 2.62 -0.27 -30.07
N PHE A 592 2.02 0.81 -29.58
CA PHE A 592 0.67 1.27 -29.92
C PHE A 592 0.71 2.74 -30.38
N PRO A 593 0.70 3.01 -31.68
CA PRO A 593 0.50 4.36 -32.20
C PRO A 593 -0.84 4.91 -31.71
N ALA A 594 -0.83 6.15 -31.20
CA ALA A 594 -2.01 6.82 -30.69
C ALA A 594 -2.00 8.31 -31.09
N VAL A 595 -3.14 8.94 -30.98
CA VAL A 595 -3.32 10.37 -31.27
C VAL A 595 -3.86 11.06 -30.04
N LEU A 596 -3.10 11.97 -29.46
CA LEU A 596 -3.53 12.92 -28.44
C LEU A 596 -4.24 14.10 -29.12
N LEU A 597 -5.46 14.40 -28.70
CA LEU A 597 -6.18 15.62 -29.05
C LEU A 597 -6.05 16.60 -27.90
N HIS A 598 -5.26 17.63 -28.09
CA HIS A 598 -5.00 18.69 -27.11
C HIS A 598 -5.23 20.05 -27.74
N GLY A 599 -6.04 20.90 -27.11
CA GLY A 599 -6.32 22.26 -27.65
C GLY A 599 -6.93 22.27 -29.04
N GLY A 600 -7.58 21.22 -29.50
CA GLY A 600 -8.15 21.08 -30.86
C GLY A 600 -7.14 20.54 -31.89
N GLU A 601 -5.89 20.32 -31.54
CA GLU A 601 -4.84 19.83 -32.42
C GLU A 601 -4.57 18.34 -32.23
N LYS A 602 -4.09 17.66 -33.28
CA LYS A 602 -3.65 16.26 -33.26
C LYS A 602 -2.15 16.19 -32.99
N LYS A 603 -1.77 15.43 -31.99
CA LYS A 603 -0.38 15.09 -31.74
C LYS A 603 -0.21 13.56 -31.75
N SER A 604 0.68 13.05 -32.59
CA SER A 604 1.03 11.63 -32.59
C SER A 604 1.84 11.30 -31.34
N ILE A 605 1.44 10.26 -30.63
CA ILE A 605 2.16 9.71 -29.48
C ILE A 605 2.33 8.21 -29.63
N THR A 606 3.30 7.64 -28.96
CA THR A 606 3.54 6.20 -28.95
C THR A 606 3.36 5.67 -27.52
N LEU A 607 2.44 4.72 -27.35
CA LEU A 607 2.23 4.03 -26.09
C LEU A 607 2.88 2.64 -26.15
N TYR A 608 3.36 2.16 -25.01
CA TYR A 608 4.03 0.87 -24.90
C TYR A 608 3.31 -0.05 -23.92
N LEU A 609 3.09 -1.31 -24.33
CA LEU A 609 2.56 -2.39 -23.49
C LEU A 609 3.64 -3.46 -23.33
N LYS A 610 4.71 -3.13 -22.60
CA LYS A 610 5.88 -3.99 -22.43
C LYS A 610 5.67 -5.03 -21.32
N ASN A 611 6.46 -6.11 -21.37
CA ASN A 611 6.50 -7.16 -20.35
C ASN A 611 5.13 -7.79 -20.06
N THR A 612 4.34 -8.03 -21.12
CA THR A 612 3.01 -8.64 -21.03
C THR A 612 3.06 -10.04 -21.68
N ASN A 613 2.77 -11.07 -20.90
CA ASN A 613 2.73 -12.44 -21.41
C ASN A 613 1.40 -12.76 -22.14
N SER A 614 1.28 -13.93 -22.73
CA SER A 614 0.09 -14.33 -23.51
C SER A 614 -1.17 -14.41 -22.65
N GLU A 615 -1.08 -14.87 -21.41
CA GLU A 615 -2.23 -14.95 -20.50
C GLU A 615 -2.70 -13.55 -20.09
N GLU A 616 -1.80 -12.65 -19.75
CA GLU A 616 -2.11 -11.24 -19.45
C GLU A 616 -2.81 -10.56 -20.65
N ARG A 617 -2.36 -10.83 -21.87
CA ARG A 617 -3.00 -10.30 -23.08
C ARG A 617 -4.40 -10.87 -23.28
N GLU A 618 -4.60 -12.16 -23.00
CA GLU A 618 -5.94 -12.78 -23.05
C GLU A 618 -6.88 -12.16 -22.01
N LEU A 619 -6.40 -11.89 -20.79
CA LEU A 619 -7.17 -11.17 -19.76
C LEU A 619 -7.61 -9.78 -20.24
N LEU A 620 -6.70 -9.01 -20.84
CA LEU A 620 -7.00 -7.69 -21.39
C LEU A 620 -8.03 -7.77 -22.53
N LEU A 621 -7.93 -8.74 -23.41
CA LEU A 621 -8.90 -8.97 -24.50
C LEU A 621 -10.29 -9.32 -23.98
N ARG A 622 -10.38 -10.13 -22.91
CA ARG A 622 -11.64 -10.53 -22.26
C ARG A 622 -12.23 -9.45 -21.35
N GLY A 623 -11.51 -8.35 -21.12
CA GLY A 623 -11.96 -7.21 -20.32
C GLY A 623 -11.61 -7.30 -18.85
N CYS A 624 -11.49 -8.50 -18.25
CA CYS A 624 -10.99 -8.70 -16.89
C CYS A 624 -10.83 -10.20 -16.55
N LEU A 625 -10.20 -10.45 -15.40
CA LEU A 625 -10.00 -11.80 -14.86
C LEU A 625 -11.32 -12.56 -14.63
N ILE A 626 -12.36 -11.88 -14.16
CA ILE A 626 -13.68 -12.48 -13.92
C ILE A 626 -14.25 -13.05 -15.21
N ASN A 627 -14.25 -12.27 -16.29
CA ASN A 627 -14.74 -12.69 -17.61
C ASN A 627 -13.92 -13.86 -18.17
N HIS A 628 -12.59 -13.80 -18.01
CA HIS A 628 -11.70 -14.84 -18.50
C HIS A 628 -12.02 -16.20 -17.87
N TYR A 629 -12.18 -16.26 -16.55
CA TYR A 629 -12.52 -17.52 -15.88
C TYR A 629 -13.98 -17.94 -16.07
N ALA A 630 -14.91 -17.01 -16.19
CA ALA A 630 -16.29 -17.33 -16.53
C ALA A 630 -16.41 -18.01 -17.92
N ALA A 631 -15.54 -17.63 -18.86
CA ALA A 631 -15.47 -18.28 -20.17
C ALA A 631 -14.80 -19.68 -20.14
N LYS A 632 -13.84 -19.89 -19.23
CA LYS A 632 -13.15 -21.20 -19.06
C LYS A 632 -14.00 -22.25 -18.31
N GLY A 633 -14.94 -21.79 -17.47
CA GLY A 633 -15.83 -22.65 -16.69
C GLY A 633 -17.09 -23.11 -17.43
N LYS A 634 -17.27 -22.67 -18.65
CA LYS A 634 -18.31 -23.15 -19.60
C LYS A 634 -17.70 -24.12 -20.61
#